data_7948aa1a597a26cf9974bee6d62de1d7
#
_entry.id   7948aa1a597a26cf9974bee6d62de1d7
#
_cell.length_a   1.000
_cell.length_b   1.000
_cell.length_c   1.000
_cell.angle_alpha   90.00
_cell.angle_beta   90.00
_cell.angle_gamma   90.00
#
_symmetry.space_group_name_H-M   'P 1'
#
loop_
_entity.id
_entity.type
_entity.pdbx_description
1 polymer ?
#
loop_
_entity_poly.entity_id
_entity_poly.type
_entity_poly.pdbx_seq_one_letter_code
_entity_poly.pdbx_strand_id
1 'polypeptide(L)'
;MSAIITDLFRIHNAQQFVEALAEPDTASPAEETAAESGTQRTRLYFFIGRPQEWRAYLELYAINNTFQEGEIVYQGTSYPGGATVYGTVEKVFPNSVLLSGINGSSGQNSNFVAGTTVTGNTSGATAKAGVWRTGSENVPTQPFDSQEEKFEIYDDMISLKRVKKDDVTFVVKRYNFGANTVYDMYKPDYSSAKTSATGATSLFASTFYVMNSSYEVFKCIYNGQTPTDPNGVVSVTEPTKIQSISGIFIEPEDPGNPGFRTDGKRPYVWKYMYTIPTDSVLKFLSTDFLPIVEETAVTTAAVDGAIDTILITDAGTNYDAGTYYSPIQGNGQNGIAKLVVDSGAIVEASLQASGTGYTYASINLNDVYSDAALTTASNIDANSDATGGALEVIIPPQGGHGKDPVEELGGKRVMINTRLTYDEGEGDFPTDNDFRRIGLLRDPYNYNSTDFATADNLSATPALKVQSASGDFFVDEEISQTYTLNGQSVTAKATVVSWKGTVDGVTYNILKYFQSPDRHTHNGVVYPFSNGSDTVSGGTSLSTATVNSTYNTPGGQTDGGVIFASGLANPEIEGNSGDIIYIENRRAISRASDQIEDIKLVVEF
;
A
#
# COMPACT_ATOMS: atom_id res chain seq x y z
N MET A 1 -30.59 -7.78 2.38
CA MET A 1 -29.62 -8.83 2.73
C MET A 1 -28.33 -8.14 3.09
N SER A 2 -27.71 -8.47 4.21
CA SER A 2 -26.35 -8.02 4.51
C SER A 2 -25.37 -9.05 3.93
N ALA A 3 -24.29 -8.59 3.28
CA ALA A 3 -23.24 -9.43 2.73
C ALA A 3 -21.91 -9.08 3.40
N ILE A 4 -20.99 -10.03 3.43
CA ILE A 4 -19.64 -9.85 3.95
C ILE A 4 -18.62 -10.29 2.88
N ILE A 5 -17.61 -9.50 2.67
CA ILE A 5 -16.41 -9.90 1.94
C ILE A 5 -15.46 -10.49 2.98
N THR A 6 -15.13 -11.77 2.84
CA THR A 6 -14.28 -12.48 3.80
C THR A 6 -12.82 -12.06 3.68
N ASP A 7 -12.05 -12.20 4.74
CA ASP A 7 -10.60 -11.96 4.69
C ASP A 7 -9.89 -12.90 3.72
N LEU A 8 -10.34 -14.15 3.60
CA LEU A 8 -9.81 -15.11 2.61
C LEU A 8 -9.96 -14.60 1.16
N PHE A 9 -11.10 -13.99 0.83
CA PHE A 9 -11.29 -13.40 -0.50
C PHE A 9 -10.33 -12.23 -0.74
N ARG A 10 -10.08 -11.41 0.28
CA ARG A 10 -9.13 -10.29 0.20
C ARG A 10 -7.69 -10.78 0.05
N ILE A 11 -7.31 -11.83 0.80
CA ILE A 11 -6.00 -12.48 0.68
C ILE A 11 -5.81 -13.05 -0.72
N HIS A 12 -6.82 -13.76 -1.24
CA HIS A 12 -6.78 -14.30 -2.60
C HIS A 12 -6.59 -13.22 -3.67
N ASN A 13 -7.30 -12.09 -3.56
CA ASN A 13 -7.10 -10.96 -4.48
C ASN A 13 -5.67 -10.40 -4.38
N ALA A 14 -5.13 -10.29 -3.17
CA ALA A 14 -3.74 -9.86 -2.98
C ALA A 14 -2.75 -10.84 -3.62
N GLN A 15 -2.98 -12.15 -3.48
CA GLN A 15 -2.17 -13.20 -4.11
C GLN A 15 -2.23 -13.11 -5.64
N GLN A 16 -3.42 -12.96 -6.23
CA GLN A 16 -3.58 -12.78 -7.67
C GLN A 16 -2.87 -11.52 -8.19
N PHE A 17 -2.93 -10.43 -7.44
CA PHE A 17 -2.21 -9.20 -7.81
C PHE A 17 -0.69 -9.42 -7.87
N VAL A 18 -0.11 -10.08 -6.87
CA VAL A 18 1.34 -10.36 -6.84
C VAL A 18 1.72 -11.38 -7.92
N GLU A 19 0.89 -12.39 -8.15
CA GLU A 19 1.11 -13.41 -9.19
C GLU A 19 1.13 -12.78 -10.59
N ALA A 20 0.19 -11.89 -10.89
CA ALA A 20 0.11 -11.20 -12.18
C ALA A 20 1.37 -10.40 -12.53
N LEU A 21 2.12 -9.92 -11.53
CA LEU A 21 3.39 -9.23 -11.74
C LEU A 21 4.57 -10.18 -12.06
N ALA A 22 4.41 -11.48 -11.84
CA ALA A 22 5.43 -12.50 -12.07
C ALA A 22 5.35 -13.16 -13.46
N GLU A 23 4.27 -12.93 -14.18
CA GLU A 23 4.04 -13.54 -15.48
C GLU A 23 4.94 -12.96 -16.59
N PRO A 24 5.30 -13.72 -17.65
CA PRO A 24 6.20 -13.27 -18.72
C PRO A 24 5.59 -12.21 -19.65
N ASP A 25 6.41 -11.32 -20.26
CA ASP A 25 5.98 -10.21 -21.14
C ASP A 25 5.47 -10.70 -22.52
N THR A 26 4.27 -10.19 -22.90
CA THR A 26 3.78 -10.20 -24.28
C THR A 26 3.90 -8.80 -24.88
N ALA A 27 4.13 -8.70 -26.19
CA ALA A 27 4.41 -7.39 -26.81
C ALA A 27 3.13 -6.58 -27.06
N SER A 28 1.99 -7.24 -27.31
CA SER A 28 0.75 -6.55 -27.68
C SER A 28 -0.51 -7.24 -27.15
N PRO A 29 -1.64 -6.53 -27.06
CA PRO A 29 -2.93 -7.12 -26.72
C PRO A 29 -3.36 -8.25 -27.68
N ALA A 30 -2.95 -8.19 -28.93
CA ALA A 30 -3.23 -9.25 -29.89
C ALA A 30 -2.47 -10.54 -29.58
N GLU A 31 -1.23 -10.45 -29.10
CA GLU A 31 -0.44 -11.61 -28.65
C GLU A 31 -1.02 -12.19 -27.36
N GLU A 32 -1.49 -11.38 -26.44
CA GLU A 32 -2.19 -11.84 -25.25
C GLU A 32 -3.48 -12.61 -25.56
N THR A 33 -4.21 -12.18 -26.59
CA THR A 33 -5.44 -12.86 -27.05
C THR A 33 -5.10 -14.17 -27.78
N ALA A 34 -3.96 -14.22 -28.48
CA ALA A 34 -3.50 -15.39 -29.24
C ALA A 34 -2.74 -16.41 -28.36
N ALA A 35 -2.12 -15.97 -27.29
CA ALA A 35 -1.54 -16.84 -26.27
C ALA A 35 -2.69 -17.49 -25.49
N GLU A 36 -3.13 -18.64 -25.96
CA GLU A 36 -4.23 -19.38 -25.35
C GLU A 36 -4.03 -19.55 -23.85
N SER A 37 -5.09 -19.21 -23.15
CA SER A 37 -5.45 -19.63 -21.81
C SER A 37 -4.50 -19.25 -20.67
N GLY A 38 -4.78 -18.16 -20.03
CA GLY A 38 -4.59 -18.01 -18.60
C GLY A 38 -3.48 -17.09 -18.12
N THR A 39 -2.64 -16.57 -18.99
CA THR A 39 -1.59 -15.63 -18.60
C THR A 39 -1.95 -14.20 -19.00
N GLN A 40 -2.92 -13.62 -18.31
CA GLN A 40 -3.15 -12.17 -18.37
C GLN A 40 -2.10 -11.49 -17.52
N ARG A 41 -1.13 -10.90 -18.17
CA ARG A 41 -0.06 -10.21 -17.54
C ARG A 41 -0.42 -8.77 -17.20
N THR A 42 -0.04 -8.32 -16.03
CA THR A 42 -0.14 -6.93 -15.62
C THR A 42 1.22 -6.26 -15.68
N ARG A 43 1.35 -5.22 -16.50
CA ARG A 43 2.51 -4.33 -16.53
C ARG A 43 2.19 -3.12 -15.68
N LEU A 44 2.69 -3.13 -14.45
CA LEU A 44 2.43 -2.09 -13.48
C LEU A 44 3.57 -1.08 -13.47
N TYR A 45 3.21 0.19 -13.55
CA TYR A 45 4.13 1.30 -13.45
C TYR A 45 3.75 2.20 -12.28
N PHE A 46 4.73 2.53 -11.48
CA PHE A 46 4.64 3.64 -10.56
C PHE A 46 4.93 4.92 -11.32
N PHE A 47 4.09 5.94 -11.18
CA PHE A 47 4.32 7.23 -11.82
C PHE A 47 4.40 8.36 -10.80
N ILE A 48 5.14 9.40 -11.17
CA ILE A 48 5.16 10.69 -10.49
C ILE A 48 4.50 11.74 -11.37
N GLY A 49 3.76 12.64 -10.73
CA GLY A 49 3.05 13.73 -11.39
C GLY A 49 3.61 15.09 -10.98
N ARG A 50 3.21 16.12 -11.72
CA ARG A 50 3.82 17.44 -11.70
C ARG A 50 3.84 18.13 -10.33
N PRO A 51 4.84 19.02 -10.10
CA PRO A 51 5.00 19.82 -8.91
C PRO A 51 4.15 21.11 -8.96
N GLN A 52 2.80 21.01 -8.99
CA GLN A 52 1.96 22.21 -8.96
C GLN A 52 1.36 22.48 -7.59
N GLU A 53 1.03 23.76 -7.35
CA GLU A 53 0.18 24.11 -6.23
C GLU A 53 -1.15 23.37 -6.36
N TRP A 54 -1.62 22.82 -5.23
CA TRP A 54 -2.90 22.13 -5.20
C TRP A 54 -4.02 23.11 -5.50
N ARG A 55 -4.80 22.82 -6.52
CA ARG A 55 -5.99 23.57 -6.84
C ARG A 55 -7.08 23.33 -5.80
N ALA A 56 -7.76 24.38 -5.45
CA ALA A 56 -8.88 24.30 -4.54
C ALA A 56 -10.18 24.08 -5.34
N TYR A 57 -10.98 23.13 -4.93
CA TYR A 57 -12.21 22.75 -5.60
C TYR A 57 -13.42 23.08 -4.73
N LEU A 58 -14.35 23.86 -5.28
CA LEU A 58 -15.58 24.25 -4.60
C LEU A 58 -16.79 23.68 -5.33
N GLU A 59 -17.48 22.72 -4.71
CA GLU A 59 -18.79 22.27 -5.18
C GLU A 59 -19.83 23.38 -5.03
N LEU A 60 -20.71 23.49 -6.01
CA LEU A 60 -21.76 24.51 -6.08
C LEU A 60 -23.11 23.84 -6.29
N TYR A 61 -24.14 24.38 -5.64
CA TYR A 61 -25.52 24.01 -5.89
C TYR A 61 -26.43 25.26 -5.87
N ALA A 62 -27.66 25.14 -6.32
CA ALA A 62 -28.58 26.28 -6.51
C ALA A 62 -27.94 27.42 -7.34
N ILE A 63 -27.27 27.05 -8.42
CA ILE A 63 -26.53 27.96 -9.29
C ILE A 63 -27.52 28.83 -10.06
N ASN A 64 -27.28 30.15 -10.01
CA ASN A 64 -27.99 31.15 -10.78
C ASN A 64 -26.98 31.94 -11.66
N ASN A 65 -27.09 31.82 -12.95
CA ASN A 65 -26.12 32.24 -13.95
C ASN A 65 -24.80 31.46 -13.96
N THR A 66 -23.99 31.65 -15.00
CA THR A 66 -22.72 30.95 -15.20
C THR A 66 -21.56 31.81 -14.70
N PHE A 67 -20.70 31.20 -13.89
CA PHE A 67 -19.43 31.79 -13.51
C PHE A 67 -18.49 31.89 -14.71
N GLN A 68 -17.52 32.80 -14.65
CA GLN A 68 -16.55 33.02 -15.73
C GLN A 68 -15.16 32.62 -15.27
N GLU A 69 -14.40 32.00 -16.15
CA GLU A 69 -12.98 31.73 -15.92
C GLU A 69 -12.21 33.05 -15.82
N GLY A 70 -11.26 33.12 -14.89
CA GLY A 70 -10.49 34.32 -14.58
C GLY A 70 -11.19 35.32 -13.64
N GLU A 71 -12.48 35.15 -13.32
CA GLU A 71 -13.15 36.03 -12.35
C GLU A 71 -12.83 35.68 -10.89
N ILE A 72 -13.02 36.67 -10.02
CA ILE A 72 -12.98 36.44 -8.57
C ILE A 72 -14.35 35.96 -8.10
N VAL A 73 -14.39 34.84 -7.39
CA VAL A 73 -15.56 34.40 -6.61
C VAL A 73 -15.31 34.64 -5.13
N TYR A 74 -16.36 35.03 -4.42
CA TYR A 74 -16.23 35.37 -3.00
C TYR A 74 -17.48 35.03 -2.19
N GLN A 75 -17.30 34.87 -0.89
CA GLN A 75 -18.37 34.90 0.12
C GLN A 75 -18.24 36.17 0.93
N GLY A 76 -19.37 36.77 1.30
CA GLY A 76 -19.42 38.04 2.00
C GLY A 76 -20.36 39.02 1.34
N THR A 77 -20.26 40.30 1.69
CA THR A 77 -21.17 41.34 1.20
C THR A 77 -20.73 41.99 -0.11
N SER A 78 -19.43 42.07 -0.35
CA SER A 78 -18.85 42.66 -1.57
C SER A 78 -17.37 42.30 -1.68
N TYR A 79 -16.82 42.29 -2.92
CA TYR A 79 -15.39 42.18 -3.16
C TYR A 79 -14.84 43.54 -3.64
N PRO A 80 -13.65 44.00 -3.18
CA PRO A 80 -12.76 43.33 -2.23
C PRO A 80 -13.05 43.63 -0.73
N GLY A 81 -13.81 44.64 -0.40
CA GLY A 81 -13.87 45.21 0.94
C GLY A 81 -14.74 44.46 1.97
N GLY A 82 -15.68 43.62 1.52
CA GLY A 82 -16.60 42.86 2.37
C GLY A 82 -16.56 41.35 2.18
N ALA A 83 -15.55 40.86 1.47
CA ALA A 83 -15.36 39.42 1.26
C ALA A 83 -14.75 38.76 2.50
N THR A 84 -15.34 37.65 2.95
CA THR A 84 -14.77 36.84 4.04
C THR A 84 -13.77 35.82 3.54
N VAL A 85 -14.01 35.30 2.34
CA VAL A 85 -13.09 34.43 1.57
C VAL A 85 -13.33 34.71 0.10
N TYR A 86 -12.26 34.62 -0.70
CA TYR A 86 -12.32 34.78 -2.15
C TYR A 86 -11.21 33.98 -2.84
N GLY A 87 -11.42 33.68 -4.13
CA GLY A 87 -10.43 33.03 -4.99
C GLY A 87 -10.70 33.33 -6.45
N THR A 88 -9.69 33.11 -7.30
CA THR A 88 -9.82 33.26 -8.77
C THR A 88 -10.33 31.96 -9.38
N VAL A 89 -11.35 32.04 -10.22
CA VAL A 89 -11.87 30.90 -10.99
C VAL A 89 -10.88 30.54 -12.08
N GLU A 90 -10.30 29.36 -12.00
CA GLU A 90 -9.44 28.83 -13.05
C GLU A 90 -10.25 28.07 -14.10
N LYS A 91 -11.26 27.30 -13.65
CA LYS A 91 -12.14 26.53 -14.53
C LYS A 91 -13.53 26.41 -13.96
N VAL A 92 -14.52 26.38 -14.82
CA VAL A 92 -15.95 26.24 -14.47
C VAL A 92 -16.45 24.88 -14.94
N PHE A 93 -17.06 24.13 -14.04
CA PHE A 93 -17.75 22.88 -14.29
C PHE A 93 -19.26 23.03 -14.03
N PRO A 94 -20.12 22.12 -14.47
CA PRO A 94 -21.57 22.26 -14.28
C PRO A 94 -22.02 22.50 -12.84
N ASN A 95 -21.34 21.89 -11.86
CA ASN A 95 -21.72 21.96 -10.44
C ASN A 95 -20.53 22.33 -9.52
N SER A 96 -19.48 22.93 -10.06
CA SER A 96 -18.28 23.28 -9.28
C SER A 96 -17.39 24.27 -10.01
N VAL A 97 -16.47 24.85 -9.27
CA VAL A 97 -15.41 25.71 -9.80
C VAL A 97 -14.06 25.32 -9.22
N LEU A 98 -13.04 25.35 -10.04
CA LEU A 98 -11.65 25.22 -9.65
C LEU A 98 -11.12 26.61 -9.31
N LEU A 99 -10.47 26.77 -8.17
CA LEU A 99 -10.02 28.05 -7.67
C LEU A 99 -8.53 28.07 -7.37
N SER A 100 -7.90 29.22 -7.66
CA SER A 100 -6.55 29.55 -7.22
C SER A 100 -6.54 30.85 -6.41
N GLY A 101 -5.37 31.16 -5.82
CA GLY A 101 -5.16 32.44 -5.13
C GLY A 101 -6.15 32.68 -3.98
N ILE A 102 -6.50 31.64 -3.22
CA ILE A 102 -7.53 31.75 -2.19
C ILE A 102 -7.00 32.56 -1.00
N ASN A 103 -7.76 33.60 -0.64
CA ASN A 103 -7.47 34.49 0.46
C ASN A 103 -8.70 34.77 1.31
N GLY A 104 -8.46 35.12 2.57
CA GLY A 104 -9.49 35.61 3.47
C GLY A 104 -9.26 37.04 3.92
N SER A 105 -10.31 37.67 4.43
CA SER A 105 -10.27 39.06 4.89
C SER A 105 -9.28 39.36 6.03
N SER A 106 -8.76 38.34 6.69
CA SER A 106 -7.82 38.48 7.83
C SER A 106 -6.42 37.92 7.56
N GLY A 107 -6.08 37.61 6.29
CA GLY A 107 -4.75 37.07 5.94
C GLY A 107 -4.48 35.66 6.47
N GLN A 108 -5.52 34.95 6.92
CA GLN A 108 -5.45 33.54 7.34
C GLN A 108 -6.17 32.66 6.32
N ASN A 109 -5.79 31.39 6.25
CA ASN A 109 -6.44 30.36 5.43
C ASN A 109 -7.95 30.37 5.68
N SER A 110 -8.71 31.03 4.83
CA SER A 110 -10.15 31.13 4.93
C SER A 110 -10.78 30.08 4.02
N ASN A 111 -11.58 29.22 4.59
CA ASN A 111 -12.32 28.22 3.85
C ASN A 111 -13.67 28.79 3.38
N PHE A 112 -14.09 28.39 2.19
CA PHE A 112 -15.48 28.60 1.78
C PHE A 112 -16.41 27.83 2.72
N VAL A 113 -17.42 28.50 3.24
CA VAL A 113 -18.36 27.93 4.21
C VAL A 113 -19.54 27.31 3.46
N ALA A 114 -19.76 26.00 3.66
CA ALA A 114 -20.86 25.28 3.03
C ALA A 114 -22.23 25.92 3.38
N GLY A 115 -23.15 25.93 2.41
CA GLY A 115 -24.47 26.57 2.53
C GLY A 115 -24.47 28.09 2.38
N THR A 116 -23.33 28.75 2.37
CA THR A 116 -23.21 30.21 2.19
C THR A 116 -23.18 30.56 0.71
N THR A 117 -23.70 31.74 0.36
CA THR A 117 -23.72 32.20 -1.03
C THR A 117 -22.31 32.55 -1.50
N VAL A 118 -21.96 32.03 -2.68
CA VAL A 118 -20.78 32.39 -3.46
C VAL A 118 -21.23 33.32 -4.59
N THR A 119 -20.52 34.40 -4.82
CA THR A 119 -20.84 35.40 -5.84
C THR A 119 -19.64 35.61 -6.77
N GLY A 120 -19.88 35.57 -8.07
CA GLY A 120 -18.91 35.95 -9.09
C GLY A 120 -18.84 37.47 -9.23
N ASN A 121 -17.65 38.05 -9.12
CA ASN A 121 -17.47 39.49 -9.13
C ASN A 121 -17.75 40.16 -10.50
N THR A 122 -17.48 39.42 -11.57
CA THR A 122 -17.68 39.93 -12.94
C THR A 122 -18.98 39.46 -13.54
N SER A 123 -19.28 38.17 -13.40
CA SER A 123 -20.49 37.57 -13.96
C SER A 123 -21.77 37.94 -13.21
N GLY A 124 -21.66 38.30 -11.93
CA GLY A 124 -22.80 38.40 -11.00
C GLY A 124 -23.50 37.08 -10.76
N ALA A 125 -22.90 35.96 -11.17
CA ALA A 125 -23.42 34.63 -10.89
C ALA A 125 -23.44 34.36 -9.40
N THR A 126 -24.44 33.63 -8.93
CA THR A 126 -24.53 33.24 -7.52
C THR A 126 -24.80 31.75 -7.38
N ALA A 127 -24.25 31.14 -6.36
CA ALA A 127 -24.50 29.75 -6.01
C ALA A 127 -24.41 29.56 -4.50
N LYS A 128 -24.80 28.40 -4.02
CA LYS A 128 -24.50 27.96 -2.66
C LYS A 128 -23.24 27.09 -2.68
N ALA A 129 -22.30 27.36 -1.77
CA ALA A 129 -21.15 26.50 -1.56
C ALA A 129 -21.60 25.13 -1.06
N GLY A 130 -21.15 24.08 -1.71
CA GLY A 130 -21.20 22.69 -1.26
C GLY A 130 -19.96 22.30 -0.49
N VAL A 131 -19.40 21.15 -0.82
CA VAL A 131 -18.14 20.68 -0.21
C VAL A 131 -16.99 21.54 -0.73
N TRP A 132 -16.20 22.02 0.21
CA TRP A 132 -14.97 22.74 -0.08
C TRP A 132 -13.76 21.82 0.16
N ARG A 133 -12.97 21.67 -0.88
CA ARG A 133 -11.75 20.87 -0.81
C ARG A 133 -10.56 21.78 -1.07
N THR A 134 -9.83 22.07 -0.02
CA THR A 134 -8.57 22.80 -0.12
C THR A 134 -7.41 21.85 0.00
N GLY A 135 -6.41 22.01 -0.87
CA GLY A 135 -5.05 21.61 -0.57
C GLY A 135 -4.24 22.82 -0.13
N SER A 136 -3.44 22.67 0.87
CA SER A 136 -2.30 23.53 1.12
C SER A 136 -1.03 22.72 0.85
N GLU A 137 0.11 23.36 0.74
CA GLU A 137 1.40 22.65 0.62
C GLU A 137 1.60 21.59 1.71
N ASN A 138 0.97 21.78 2.87
CA ASN A 138 1.04 20.87 4.01
C ASN A 138 -0.10 19.83 4.08
N VAL A 139 -1.22 20.09 3.42
CA VAL A 139 -2.39 19.20 3.40
C VAL A 139 -2.90 19.13 1.97
N PRO A 140 -2.42 18.17 1.17
CA PRO A 140 -2.88 17.99 -0.20
C PRO A 140 -4.36 17.65 -0.26
N THR A 141 -5.02 18.03 -1.35
CA THR A 141 -6.40 17.63 -1.63
C THR A 141 -6.49 16.13 -1.88
N GLN A 142 -7.60 15.52 -1.47
CA GLN A 142 -7.88 14.15 -1.86
C GLN A 142 -8.17 14.11 -3.38
N PRO A 143 -7.56 13.18 -4.15
CA PRO A 143 -7.84 13.04 -5.57
C PRO A 143 -9.28 12.57 -5.80
N PHE A 144 -9.82 12.87 -6.98
CA PHE A 144 -11.14 12.41 -7.40
C PHE A 144 -11.04 11.16 -8.27
N ASP A 145 -12.00 10.24 -8.13
CA ASP A 145 -12.17 9.13 -9.05
C ASP A 145 -13.19 9.53 -10.13
N SER A 146 -12.77 10.35 -11.09
CA SER A 146 -13.56 10.78 -12.24
C SER A 146 -12.80 10.58 -13.54
N GLN A 147 -13.51 10.45 -14.64
CA GLN A 147 -12.88 10.34 -15.96
C GLN A 147 -12.09 11.61 -16.33
N GLU A 148 -12.58 12.77 -15.93
CA GLU A 148 -11.92 14.04 -16.19
C GLU A 148 -10.59 14.12 -15.42
N GLU A 149 -10.57 13.78 -14.13
CA GLU A 149 -9.35 13.74 -13.33
C GLU A 149 -8.32 12.76 -13.93
N LYS A 150 -8.77 11.63 -14.48
CA LYS A 150 -7.88 10.66 -15.13
C LYS A 150 -7.19 11.24 -16.36
N PHE A 151 -7.90 12.03 -17.19
CA PHE A 151 -7.25 12.72 -18.32
C PHE A 151 -6.24 13.76 -17.86
N GLU A 152 -6.57 14.55 -16.84
CA GLU A 152 -5.63 15.53 -16.27
C GLU A 152 -4.39 14.87 -15.67
N ILE A 153 -4.52 13.66 -15.11
CA ILE A 153 -3.38 12.91 -14.55
C ILE A 153 -2.40 12.51 -15.65
N TYR A 154 -2.85 12.11 -16.83
CA TYR A 154 -1.95 11.80 -17.96
C TYR A 154 -1.16 13.04 -18.40
N ASP A 155 -1.80 14.21 -18.44
CA ASP A 155 -1.12 15.46 -18.75
C ASP A 155 -0.12 15.88 -17.64
N ASP A 156 -0.36 15.42 -16.40
CA ASP A 156 0.48 15.71 -15.24
C ASP A 156 1.66 14.74 -15.07
N MET A 157 1.65 13.59 -15.72
CA MET A 157 2.72 12.61 -15.56
C MET A 157 4.07 13.16 -16.03
N ILE A 158 5.09 12.92 -15.22
CA ILE A 158 6.49 13.30 -15.53
C ILE A 158 7.27 12.07 -15.97
N SER A 159 7.24 11.03 -15.13
CA SER A 159 8.04 9.82 -15.32
C SER A 159 7.35 8.62 -14.72
N LEU A 160 7.64 7.46 -15.28
CA LEU A 160 7.13 6.19 -14.80
C LEU A 160 8.28 5.22 -14.56
N LYS A 161 8.13 4.38 -13.55
CA LYS A 161 9.04 3.30 -13.24
C LYS A 161 8.29 1.99 -13.12
N ARG A 162 8.77 0.97 -13.81
CA ARG A 162 8.15 -0.35 -13.80
C ARG A 162 8.26 -1.00 -12.42
N VAL A 163 7.13 -1.50 -11.92
CA VAL A 163 7.07 -2.31 -10.71
C VAL A 163 7.29 -3.77 -11.10
N LYS A 164 8.32 -4.39 -10.55
CA LYS A 164 8.66 -5.79 -10.77
C LYS A 164 8.22 -6.63 -9.56
N LYS A 165 8.20 -7.96 -9.71
CA LYS A 165 7.88 -8.87 -8.61
C LYS A 165 8.76 -8.65 -7.37
N ASP A 166 10.05 -8.37 -7.56
CA ASP A 166 11.01 -8.14 -6.47
C ASP A 166 10.80 -6.81 -5.73
N ASP A 167 9.94 -5.95 -6.26
CA ASP A 167 9.55 -4.67 -5.65
C ASP A 167 8.24 -4.78 -4.86
N VAL A 168 7.67 -5.99 -4.75
CA VAL A 168 6.35 -6.22 -4.16
C VAL A 168 6.40 -7.37 -3.17
N THR A 169 5.74 -7.21 -2.02
CA THR A 169 5.60 -8.27 -1.02
C THR A 169 4.29 -8.15 -0.26
N PHE A 170 3.82 -9.26 0.30
CA PHE A 170 2.72 -9.23 1.26
C PHE A 170 3.18 -8.64 2.57
N VAL A 171 2.32 -7.84 3.20
CA VAL A 171 2.62 -7.25 4.50
C VAL A 171 1.44 -7.38 5.46
N VAL A 172 1.77 -7.48 6.74
CA VAL A 172 0.82 -7.44 7.84
C VAL A 172 1.22 -6.38 8.85
N LYS A 173 0.34 -6.04 9.78
CA LYS A 173 0.67 -5.08 10.84
C LYS A 173 1.90 -5.53 11.61
N ARG A 174 2.74 -4.59 11.96
CA ARG A 174 3.95 -4.85 12.73
C ARG A 174 3.63 -4.85 14.22
N TYR A 175 3.85 -5.98 14.86
CA TYR A 175 3.85 -6.11 16.31
C TYR A 175 5.24 -6.54 16.77
N ASN A 176 5.95 -5.65 17.47
CA ASN A 176 7.22 -6.00 18.08
C ASN A 176 6.97 -6.70 19.41
N PHE A 177 7.81 -7.66 19.73
CA PHE A 177 7.77 -8.26 21.06
C PHE A 177 8.07 -7.22 22.15
N GLY A 178 7.28 -7.24 23.20
CA GLY A 178 7.50 -6.45 24.41
C GLY A 178 7.26 -7.32 25.64
N ALA A 179 8.25 -7.41 26.51
CA ALA A 179 8.11 -8.16 27.75
C ALA A 179 7.00 -7.56 28.65
N ASN A 180 6.36 -8.40 29.46
CA ASN A 180 5.22 -8.06 30.33
C ASN A 180 3.96 -7.60 29.56
N THR A 181 3.79 -8.09 28.34
CA THR A 181 2.63 -7.82 27.50
C THR A 181 1.79 -9.08 27.35
N VAL A 182 0.46 -8.93 27.37
CA VAL A 182 -0.48 -10.01 27.01
C VAL A 182 -0.64 -10.03 25.50
N TYR A 183 -0.39 -11.19 24.90
CA TYR A 183 -0.63 -11.44 23.49
C TYR A 183 -1.82 -12.39 23.32
N ASP A 184 -2.51 -12.24 22.23
CA ASP A 184 -3.54 -13.20 21.84
C ASP A 184 -2.88 -14.50 21.35
N MET A 185 -3.56 -15.60 21.50
CA MET A 185 -3.16 -16.86 20.86
C MET A 185 -3.90 -17.03 19.53
N TYR A 186 -3.38 -17.88 18.66
CA TYR A 186 -4.10 -18.30 17.48
C TYR A 186 -5.39 -19.07 17.89
N LYS A 187 -6.55 -18.54 17.51
CA LYS A 187 -7.85 -19.19 17.62
C LYS A 187 -8.71 -18.85 16.40
N PRO A 188 -9.16 -19.85 15.63
CA PRO A 188 -9.89 -19.60 14.38
C PRO A 188 -11.31 -19.09 14.58
N ASP A 189 -11.83 -19.12 15.80
CA ASP A 189 -13.22 -18.83 16.16
C ASP A 189 -13.44 -17.47 16.85
N TYR A 190 -12.45 -16.60 16.86
CA TYR A 190 -12.65 -15.24 17.36
C TYR A 190 -13.78 -14.53 16.61
N SER A 191 -14.66 -13.91 17.35
CA SER A 191 -15.86 -13.22 16.85
C SER A 191 -16.31 -12.13 17.81
N SER A 192 -17.33 -11.37 17.46
CA SER A 192 -17.94 -10.39 18.36
C SER A 192 -18.54 -11.01 19.63
N ALA A 193 -18.89 -12.31 19.60
CA ALA A 193 -19.38 -13.06 20.75
C ALA A 193 -18.27 -13.76 21.54
N LYS A 194 -17.10 -14.00 20.93
CA LYS A 194 -15.93 -14.66 21.51
C LYS A 194 -14.69 -13.86 21.18
N THR A 195 -14.46 -12.79 21.92
CA THR A 195 -13.33 -11.89 21.70
C THR A 195 -12.01 -12.48 22.18
N SER A 196 -10.91 -12.01 21.60
CA SER A 196 -9.56 -12.34 22.07
C SER A 196 -9.26 -11.68 23.43
N ALA A 197 -8.14 -12.04 24.03
CA ALA A 197 -7.65 -11.44 25.27
C ALA A 197 -7.47 -9.91 25.17
N THR A 198 -7.07 -9.41 24.01
CA THR A 198 -6.93 -7.95 23.71
C THR A 198 -8.22 -7.29 23.23
N GLY A 199 -9.33 -8.06 23.15
CA GLY A 199 -10.64 -7.55 22.73
C GLY A 199 -10.88 -7.58 21.21
N ALA A 200 -10.02 -8.23 20.43
CA ALA A 200 -10.23 -8.38 19.00
C ALA A 200 -11.41 -9.30 18.67
N THR A 201 -12.16 -8.96 17.64
CA THR A 201 -13.36 -9.65 17.18
C THR A 201 -13.16 -10.55 15.95
N SER A 202 -11.92 -10.70 15.51
CA SER A 202 -11.51 -11.63 14.46
C SER A 202 -10.03 -12.00 14.65
N LEU A 203 -9.61 -13.13 14.08
CA LEU A 203 -8.23 -13.58 14.18
C LEU A 203 -7.24 -12.54 13.65
N PHE A 204 -7.47 -12.00 12.47
CA PHE A 204 -6.55 -11.04 11.83
C PHE A 204 -6.59 -9.61 12.42
N ALA A 205 -7.48 -9.35 13.37
CA ALA A 205 -7.46 -8.15 14.18
C ALA A 205 -6.73 -8.35 15.52
N SER A 206 -6.44 -9.60 15.90
CA SER A 206 -5.78 -9.94 17.16
C SER A 206 -4.25 -9.88 17.07
N THR A 207 -3.59 -9.80 18.24
CA THR A 207 -2.12 -9.70 18.33
C THR A 207 -1.50 -11.08 18.58
N PHE A 208 -1.77 -12.04 17.69
CA PHE A 208 -1.36 -13.43 17.85
C PHE A 208 0.01 -13.77 17.23
N TYR A 209 0.72 -12.80 16.70
CA TYR A 209 2.09 -12.94 16.21
C TYR A 209 2.93 -11.72 16.60
N VAL A 210 4.24 -11.91 16.68
CA VAL A 210 5.21 -10.87 17.03
C VAL A 210 6.48 -11.00 16.20
N MET A 211 7.18 -9.91 16.02
CA MET A 211 8.55 -9.87 15.51
C MET A 211 9.50 -9.60 16.69
N ASN A 212 10.54 -10.38 16.81
CA ASN A 212 11.57 -10.19 17.83
C ASN A 212 12.67 -9.19 17.40
N SER A 213 13.64 -8.95 18.27
CA SER A 213 14.77 -8.04 18.02
C SER A 213 15.73 -8.51 16.90
N SER A 214 15.68 -9.80 16.53
CA SER A 214 16.46 -10.40 15.44
C SER A 214 15.71 -10.51 14.12
N TYR A 215 14.56 -9.81 13.96
CA TYR A 215 13.68 -9.88 12.79
C TYR A 215 13.08 -11.26 12.53
N GLU A 216 13.00 -12.10 13.56
CA GLU A 216 12.32 -13.39 13.51
C GLU A 216 10.84 -13.21 13.87
N VAL A 217 9.94 -13.82 13.12
CA VAL A 217 8.48 -13.74 13.33
C VAL A 217 8.00 -15.04 13.99
N PHE A 218 7.27 -14.87 15.07
CA PHE A 218 6.67 -15.96 15.85
C PHE A 218 5.17 -15.80 15.97
N LYS A 219 4.45 -16.93 15.86
CA LYS A 219 3.01 -17.02 16.09
C LYS A 219 2.74 -17.63 17.47
N CYS A 220 1.89 -16.99 18.25
CA CYS A 220 1.48 -17.50 19.55
C CYS A 220 0.44 -18.63 19.37
N ILE A 221 0.79 -19.84 19.73
CA ILE A 221 -0.12 -20.98 19.71
C ILE A 221 -0.72 -21.28 21.09
N TYR A 222 -0.10 -20.78 22.17
CA TYR A 222 -0.64 -20.81 23.52
C TYR A 222 -0.15 -19.63 24.34
N ASN A 223 -1.05 -18.91 25.00
CA ASN A 223 -0.75 -17.69 25.75
C ASN A 223 -0.87 -17.84 27.27
N GLY A 224 -0.76 -19.07 27.77
CA GLY A 224 -0.88 -19.35 29.20
C GLY A 224 -2.32 -19.32 29.72
N GLN A 225 -3.33 -19.35 28.85
CA GLN A 225 -4.75 -19.36 29.23
C GLN A 225 -5.11 -20.59 30.07
N THR A 226 -5.78 -20.35 31.19
CA THR A 226 -6.33 -21.36 32.09
C THR A 226 -7.68 -20.91 32.61
N PRO A 227 -8.49 -21.76 33.28
CA PRO A 227 -9.72 -21.31 33.92
C PRO A 227 -9.55 -20.17 34.93
N THR A 228 -8.37 -20.07 35.55
CA THR A 228 -8.04 -18.98 36.49
C THR A 228 -7.48 -17.74 35.81
N ASP A 229 -6.92 -17.89 34.63
CA ASP A 229 -6.38 -16.80 33.80
C ASP A 229 -7.04 -16.87 32.41
N PRO A 230 -8.35 -16.57 32.28
CA PRO A 230 -9.12 -16.82 31.05
C PRO A 230 -8.71 -15.93 29.86
N ASN A 231 -8.01 -14.84 30.14
CA ASN A 231 -7.47 -13.93 29.11
C ASN A 231 -5.97 -14.19 28.82
N GLY A 232 -5.43 -15.32 29.28
CA GLY A 232 -3.99 -15.58 29.21
C GLY A 232 -3.19 -14.78 30.26
N VAL A 233 -1.87 -14.89 30.19
CA VAL A 233 -0.93 -14.24 31.11
C VAL A 233 -0.04 -13.27 30.34
N VAL A 234 0.80 -12.48 31.01
CA VAL A 234 1.82 -11.68 30.34
C VAL A 234 2.97 -12.56 29.86
N SER A 235 3.47 -12.34 28.65
CA SER A 235 4.71 -12.94 28.15
C SER A 235 5.91 -12.18 28.72
N VAL A 236 6.93 -12.90 29.17
CA VAL A 236 8.10 -12.30 29.84
C VAL A 236 9.40 -12.51 29.10
N THR A 237 9.49 -13.52 28.25
CA THR A 237 10.73 -13.89 27.56
C THR A 237 10.56 -13.78 26.05
N GLU A 238 11.44 -13.02 25.40
CA GLU A 238 11.44 -12.88 23.95
C GLU A 238 11.70 -14.22 23.27
N PRO A 239 10.82 -14.67 22.35
CA PRO A 239 11.03 -15.92 21.63
C PRO A 239 12.19 -15.76 20.63
N THR A 240 13.04 -16.77 20.52
CA THR A 240 14.16 -16.81 19.58
C THR A 240 14.25 -18.15 18.86
N LYS A 241 14.65 -18.15 17.59
CA LYS A 241 14.85 -19.38 16.79
C LYS A 241 15.91 -20.28 17.40
N ILE A 242 16.97 -19.72 17.97
CA ILE A 242 18.09 -20.48 18.59
C ILE A 242 17.62 -21.30 19.80
N GLN A 243 16.68 -20.78 20.58
CA GLN A 243 16.13 -21.45 21.75
C GLN A 243 14.92 -22.34 21.42
N SER A 244 14.46 -22.35 20.17
CA SER A 244 13.32 -23.15 19.74
C SER A 244 13.74 -24.59 19.46
N ILE A 245 12.91 -25.54 19.88
CA ILE A 245 13.05 -26.96 19.57
C ILE A 245 12.03 -27.31 18.49
N SER A 246 12.47 -27.82 17.35
CA SER A 246 11.61 -28.13 16.20
C SER A 246 10.70 -26.95 15.76
N GLY A 247 11.21 -25.71 15.91
CA GLY A 247 10.48 -24.50 15.57
C GLY A 247 9.45 -24.05 16.63
N ILE A 248 9.43 -24.69 17.80
CA ILE A 248 8.59 -24.29 18.93
C ILE A 248 9.47 -23.70 20.02
N PHE A 249 9.15 -22.49 20.45
CA PHE A 249 9.73 -21.83 21.61
C PHE A 249 8.72 -21.88 22.76
N ILE A 250 9.17 -22.40 23.91
CA ILE A 250 8.41 -22.40 25.17
C ILE A 250 9.14 -21.47 26.13
N GLU A 251 8.44 -20.53 26.75
CA GLU A 251 9.03 -19.71 27.79
C GLU A 251 9.67 -20.57 28.89
N PRO A 252 10.78 -20.13 29.50
CA PRO A 252 11.49 -20.90 30.52
C PRO A 252 10.57 -21.30 31.68
N GLU A 253 10.55 -22.60 31.95
CA GLU A 253 9.83 -23.19 33.08
C GLU A 253 10.63 -23.14 34.37
N ASP A 254 9.95 -23.24 35.51
CA ASP A 254 10.55 -23.42 36.82
C ASP A 254 11.10 -24.88 36.92
N PRO A 255 12.43 -25.07 37.13
CA PRO A 255 12.99 -26.39 37.30
C PRO A 255 12.37 -27.19 38.46
N GLY A 256 11.81 -26.50 39.45
CA GLY A 256 11.15 -27.10 40.61
C GLY A 256 9.66 -27.43 40.37
N ASN A 257 9.08 -26.87 39.32
CA ASN A 257 7.65 -27.04 38.98
C ASN A 257 7.43 -27.07 37.44
N PRO A 258 7.76 -28.20 36.79
CA PRO A 258 7.63 -28.33 35.33
C PRO A 258 6.21 -28.00 34.84
N GLY A 259 6.10 -27.36 33.70
CA GLY A 259 4.84 -26.86 33.12
C GLY A 259 4.37 -25.51 33.67
N PHE A 260 5.14 -24.92 34.58
CA PHE A 260 4.89 -23.57 35.10
C PHE A 260 6.18 -22.74 35.07
N ARG A 261 6.06 -21.46 34.93
CA ARG A 261 7.16 -20.51 35.10
C ARG A 261 7.42 -20.27 36.58
N THR A 262 8.55 -19.61 36.91
CA THR A 262 8.90 -19.25 38.29
C THR A 262 7.89 -18.36 39.01
N ASP A 263 7.02 -17.68 38.26
CA ASP A 263 5.89 -16.86 38.78
C ASP A 263 4.60 -17.69 39.02
N GLY A 264 4.66 -19.00 38.81
CA GLY A 264 3.52 -19.91 38.97
C GLY A 264 2.49 -19.85 37.83
N LYS A 265 2.77 -19.13 36.73
CA LYS A 265 1.91 -19.06 35.56
C LYS A 265 2.32 -20.07 34.50
N ARG A 266 1.38 -20.42 33.59
CA ARG A 266 1.68 -21.27 32.44
C ARG A 266 2.59 -20.51 31.45
N PRO A 267 3.58 -21.19 30.82
CA PRO A 267 4.46 -20.56 29.83
C PRO A 267 3.70 -20.27 28.53
N TYR A 268 4.13 -19.21 27.82
CA TYR A 268 3.77 -19.04 26.42
C TYR A 268 4.42 -20.10 25.55
N VAL A 269 3.71 -20.46 24.47
CA VAL A 269 4.24 -21.34 23.41
C VAL A 269 4.15 -20.59 22.09
N TRP A 270 5.31 -20.39 21.49
CA TRP A 270 5.45 -19.67 20.24
C TRP A 270 5.92 -20.60 19.12
N LYS A 271 5.27 -20.53 17.96
CA LYS A 271 5.71 -21.19 16.73
C LYS A 271 6.54 -20.23 15.92
N TYR A 272 7.77 -20.61 15.59
CA TYR A 272 8.59 -19.89 14.63
C TYR A 272 7.97 -19.98 13.23
N MET A 273 7.86 -18.84 12.55
CA MET A 273 7.29 -18.74 11.22
C MET A 273 8.36 -18.52 10.16
N TYR A 274 9.15 -17.46 10.29
CA TYR A 274 10.24 -17.10 9.38
C TYR A 274 11.15 -16.02 9.98
N THR A 275 12.32 -15.84 9.33
CA THR A 275 13.19 -14.69 9.57
C THR A 275 13.12 -13.74 8.38
N ILE A 276 12.93 -12.44 8.63
CA ILE A 276 12.91 -11.43 7.57
C ILE A 276 14.35 -11.21 7.09
N PRO A 277 14.68 -11.49 5.79
CA PRO A 277 16.01 -11.26 5.24
C PRO A 277 16.39 -9.78 5.24
N THR A 278 17.67 -9.48 5.27
CA THR A 278 18.18 -8.10 5.36
C THR A 278 17.71 -7.21 4.19
N ASP A 279 17.64 -7.74 3.00
CA ASP A 279 17.13 -7.02 1.82
C ASP A 279 15.64 -6.67 1.96
N SER A 280 14.83 -7.59 2.48
CA SER A 280 13.41 -7.36 2.78
C SER A 280 13.22 -6.39 3.96
N VAL A 281 14.11 -6.41 4.95
CA VAL A 281 14.11 -5.40 6.04
C VAL A 281 14.30 -4.00 5.44
N LEU A 282 15.27 -3.83 4.55
CA LEU A 282 15.55 -2.53 3.92
C LEU A 282 14.42 -2.07 3.00
N LYS A 283 13.91 -2.98 2.17
CA LYS A 283 12.87 -2.65 1.17
C LYS A 283 11.48 -2.49 1.77
N PHE A 284 11.07 -3.39 2.68
CA PHE A 284 9.64 -3.56 3.01
C PHE A 284 9.29 -3.38 4.48
N LEU A 285 10.25 -3.48 5.42
CA LEU A 285 9.94 -3.23 6.82
C LEU A 285 9.67 -1.73 7.04
N SER A 286 8.58 -1.43 7.74
CA SER A 286 8.22 -0.06 8.14
C SER A 286 7.88 0.00 9.62
N THR A 287 7.49 1.18 10.13
CA THR A 287 6.99 1.34 11.51
C THR A 287 5.70 0.57 11.75
N ASP A 288 4.84 0.47 10.73
CA ASP A 288 3.47 -0.05 10.86
C ASP A 288 3.28 -1.44 10.25
N PHE A 289 4.18 -1.85 9.35
CA PHE A 289 4.06 -3.10 8.60
C PHE A 289 5.35 -3.90 8.61
N LEU A 290 5.19 -5.23 8.63
CA LEU A 290 6.27 -6.19 8.41
C LEU A 290 5.98 -7.06 7.18
N PRO A 291 7.00 -7.39 6.37
CA PRO A 291 6.84 -8.26 5.22
C PRO A 291 6.63 -9.71 5.63
N ILE A 292 5.82 -10.43 4.86
CA ILE A 292 5.67 -11.87 4.99
C ILE A 292 6.68 -12.55 4.07
N VAL A 293 7.40 -13.51 4.62
CA VAL A 293 8.40 -14.29 3.90
C VAL A 293 8.08 -15.77 4.08
N GLU A 294 8.22 -16.53 3.02
CA GLU A 294 8.10 -17.98 3.07
C GLU A 294 9.46 -18.61 3.44
N GLU A 295 9.49 -19.41 4.50
CA GLU A 295 10.67 -20.20 4.89
C GLU A 295 10.41 -21.68 4.58
N THR A 296 11.05 -22.21 3.56
CA THR A 296 10.84 -23.56 3.04
C THR A 296 10.94 -24.66 4.10
N ALA A 297 11.85 -24.49 5.06
CA ALA A 297 12.00 -25.45 6.17
C ALA A 297 10.74 -25.54 7.05
N VAL A 298 10.07 -24.40 7.25
CA VAL A 298 8.83 -24.32 8.05
C VAL A 298 7.64 -24.85 7.25
N THR A 299 7.51 -24.44 5.99
CA THR A 299 6.39 -24.85 5.13
C THR A 299 6.41 -26.36 4.81
N THR A 300 7.60 -26.95 4.70
CA THR A 300 7.78 -28.39 4.48
C THR A 300 7.52 -29.21 5.75
N ALA A 301 7.79 -28.66 6.94
CA ALA A 301 7.55 -29.33 8.21
C ALA A 301 6.09 -29.22 8.71
N ALA A 302 5.26 -28.41 8.07
CA ALA A 302 3.85 -28.27 8.42
C ALA A 302 3.08 -29.57 8.15
N VAL A 303 2.19 -29.93 9.05
CA VAL A 303 1.34 -31.14 8.97
C VAL A 303 -0.12 -30.74 9.02
N ASP A 304 -0.86 -31.06 7.97
CA ASP A 304 -2.26 -30.72 7.85
C ASP A 304 -3.09 -31.33 8.99
N GLY A 305 -3.90 -30.49 9.65
CA GLY A 305 -4.77 -30.90 10.74
C GLY A 305 -4.06 -31.44 11.98
N ALA A 306 -2.76 -31.18 12.16
CA ALA A 306 -2.05 -31.54 13.38
C ALA A 306 -2.43 -30.59 14.53
N ILE A 307 -3.02 -31.11 15.58
CA ILE A 307 -3.38 -30.33 16.77
C ILE A 307 -2.14 -29.91 17.53
N ASP A 308 -2.04 -28.64 17.89
CA ASP A 308 -0.91 -28.09 18.66
C ASP A 308 -1.30 -27.63 20.09
N THR A 309 -2.61 -27.38 20.32
CA THR A 309 -3.06 -26.82 21.61
C THR A 309 -4.41 -27.38 22.04
N ILE A 310 -4.51 -27.72 23.32
CA ILE A 310 -5.73 -28.04 24.03
C ILE A 310 -5.90 -27.07 25.19
N LEU A 311 -7.06 -26.41 25.28
CA LEU A 311 -7.37 -25.48 26.36
C LEU A 311 -8.26 -26.14 27.38
N ILE A 312 -7.98 -25.93 28.68
CA ILE A 312 -8.90 -26.25 29.77
C ILE A 312 -9.81 -25.03 29.92
N THR A 313 -11.08 -25.17 29.51
CA THR A 313 -12.08 -24.09 29.65
C THR A 313 -12.83 -24.18 30.96
N ASP A 314 -12.93 -25.40 31.50
CA ASP A 314 -13.47 -25.71 32.83
C ASP A 314 -12.61 -26.83 33.43
N ALA A 315 -12.04 -26.64 34.59
CA ALA A 315 -11.19 -27.63 35.25
C ALA A 315 -11.99 -28.77 35.89
N GLY A 316 -13.28 -28.54 36.12
CA GLY A 316 -14.16 -29.46 36.85
C GLY A 316 -13.79 -29.63 38.33
N THR A 317 -14.52 -30.51 39.02
CA THR A 317 -14.29 -30.85 40.42
C THR A 317 -14.59 -32.32 40.64
N ASN A 318 -13.99 -32.93 41.69
CA ASN A 318 -14.16 -34.31 42.13
C ASN A 318 -13.69 -35.39 41.15
N TYR A 319 -12.84 -35.03 40.17
CA TYR A 319 -12.18 -36.04 39.34
C TYR A 319 -11.11 -36.81 40.11
N ASP A 320 -10.90 -38.06 39.76
CA ASP A 320 -9.87 -38.90 40.36
C ASP A 320 -8.46 -38.44 39.95
N ALA A 321 -7.57 -38.28 40.95
CA ALA A 321 -6.21 -37.84 40.70
C ALA A 321 -5.43 -38.88 39.88
N GLY A 322 -4.74 -38.44 38.84
CA GLY A 322 -3.95 -39.32 37.98
C GLY A 322 -3.56 -38.69 36.65
N THR A 323 -2.84 -39.45 35.83
CA THR A 323 -2.56 -39.13 34.45
C THR A 323 -3.38 -40.01 33.54
N TYR A 324 -4.12 -39.39 32.64
CA TYR A 324 -5.01 -40.04 31.71
C TYR A 324 -4.66 -39.68 30.27
N TYR A 325 -4.98 -40.59 29.35
CA TYR A 325 -4.82 -40.36 27.91
C TYR A 325 -6.20 -40.53 27.24
N SER A 326 -6.54 -39.63 26.33
CA SER A 326 -7.81 -39.71 25.59
C SER A 326 -7.54 -39.60 24.11
N PRO A 327 -8.17 -40.42 23.27
CA PRO A 327 -8.13 -40.23 21.84
C PRO A 327 -8.84 -38.92 21.50
N ILE A 328 -8.22 -38.12 20.63
CA ILE A 328 -8.88 -36.93 20.09
C ILE A 328 -9.90 -37.39 19.05
N GLN A 329 -11.17 -37.15 19.33
CA GLN A 329 -12.29 -37.49 18.46
C GLN A 329 -12.50 -36.40 17.40
N GLY A 330 -12.88 -36.80 16.18
CA GLY A 330 -13.10 -35.89 15.06
C GLY A 330 -13.00 -36.61 13.73
N ASN A 331 -12.70 -35.85 12.66
CA ASN A 331 -12.47 -36.42 11.32
C ASN A 331 -11.01 -36.77 11.04
N GLY A 332 -10.07 -36.32 11.90
CA GLY A 332 -8.65 -36.67 11.83
C GLY A 332 -8.33 -38.03 12.45
N GLN A 333 -7.05 -38.35 12.57
CA GLN A 333 -6.60 -39.63 13.09
C GLN A 333 -5.32 -39.51 13.95
N ASN A 334 -5.13 -40.48 14.82
CA ASN A 334 -3.92 -40.65 15.66
C ASN A 334 -3.64 -39.51 16.65
N GLY A 335 -4.59 -38.60 16.90
CA GLY A 335 -4.45 -37.57 17.95
C GLY A 335 -4.69 -38.18 19.33
N ILE A 336 -3.82 -37.89 20.29
CA ILE A 336 -3.95 -38.37 21.68
C ILE A 336 -3.68 -37.20 22.62
N ALA A 337 -4.63 -36.87 23.46
CA ALA A 337 -4.51 -35.93 24.55
C ALA A 337 -3.96 -36.62 25.80
N LYS A 338 -3.08 -35.93 26.54
CA LYS A 338 -2.66 -36.28 27.90
C LYS A 338 -3.32 -35.31 28.87
N LEU A 339 -4.02 -35.85 29.87
CA LEU A 339 -4.70 -35.10 30.90
C LEU A 339 -4.10 -35.44 32.26
N VAL A 340 -3.83 -34.44 33.07
CA VAL A 340 -3.39 -34.63 34.47
C VAL A 340 -4.45 -34.05 35.37
N VAL A 341 -4.91 -34.86 36.30
CA VAL A 341 -5.84 -34.49 37.38
C VAL A 341 -5.08 -34.46 38.69
N ASP A 342 -5.23 -33.35 39.39
CA ASP A 342 -4.73 -33.20 40.75
C ASP A 342 -5.77 -32.46 41.60
N SER A 343 -5.89 -32.89 42.85
CA SER A 343 -6.83 -32.29 43.83
C SER A 343 -8.25 -32.16 43.32
N GLY A 344 -8.70 -33.13 42.50
CA GLY A 344 -10.05 -33.22 41.97
C GLY A 344 -10.33 -32.36 40.73
N ALA A 345 -9.34 -31.73 40.15
CA ALA A 345 -9.49 -30.87 38.98
C ALA A 345 -8.48 -31.24 37.87
N ILE A 346 -8.86 -30.99 36.62
CA ILE A 346 -7.96 -31.13 35.46
C ILE A 346 -6.97 -29.94 35.49
N VAL A 347 -5.71 -30.23 35.82
CA VAL A 347 -4.66 -29.21 35.97
C VAL A 347 -3.78 -29.07 34.72
N GLU A 348 -3.70 -30.10 33.86
CA GLU A 348 -2.94 -30.08 32.61
C GLU A 348 -3.74 -30.80 31.52
N ALA A 349 -3.77 -30.21 30.34
CA ALA A 349 -4.18 -30.81 29.09
C ALA A 349 -3.10 -30.51 28.05
N SER A 350 -2.42 -31.55 27.61
CA SER A 350 -1.31 -31.46 26.65
C SER A 350 -1.45 -32.55 25.58
N LEU A 351 -0.61 -32.51 24.57
CA LEU A 351 -0.63 -33.49 23.48
C LEU A 351 0.38 -34.60 23.73
N GLN A 352 -0.06 -35.83 23.72
CA GLN A 352 0.80 -37.01 23.61
C GLN A 352 1.15 -37.25 22.13
N ALA A 353 0.16 -37.03 21.24
CA ALA A 353 0.33 -37.08 19.79
C ALA A 353 -0.60 -36.06 19.11
N SER A 354 -0.07 -35.27 18.21
CA SER A 354 -0.82 -34.21 17.51
C SER A 354 -1.86 -34.75 16.52
N GLY A 355 -1.66 -35.96 16.01
CA GLY A 355 -2.48 -36.52 14.94
C GLY A 355 -2.37 -35.77 13.62
N THR A 356 -3.29 -36.05 12.69
CA THR A 356 -3.34 -35.42 11.35
C THR A 356 -4.76 -35.37 10.82
N GLY A 357 -5.03 -34.43 9.91
CA GLY A 357 -6.28 -34.36 9.14
C GLY A 357 -7.49 -33.83 9.93
N TYR A 358 -7.29 -33.22 11.09
CA TYR A 358 -8.40 -32.66 11.88
C TYR A 358 -8.85 -31.30 11.29
N THR A 359 -10.17 -31.20 11.01
CA THR A 359 -10.87 -29.93 10.74
C THR A 359 -11.93 -29.63 11.81
N TYR A 360 -12.24 -30.57 12.62
CA TYR A 360 -12.96 -30.45 13.90
C TYR A 360 -12.48 -31.53 14.86
N ALA A 361 -12.44 -31.21 16.12
CA ALA A 361 -11.98 -32.14 17.15
C ALA A 361 -12.63 -31.87 18.50
N SER A 362 -12.73 -32.92 19.31
CA SER A 362 -13.20 -32.87 20.69
C SER A 362 -12.52 -33.95 21.53
N ILE A 363 -12.57 -33.80 22.84
CA ILE A 363 -12.07 -34.79 23.81
C ILE A 363 -13.24 -35.24 24.67
N ASN A 364 -13.39 -36.55 24.83
CA ASN A 364 -14.43 -37.14 25.67
C ASN A 364 -13.79 -37.62 26.97
N LEU A 365 -14.14 -37.01 28.10
CA LEU A 365 -13.61 -37.37 29.43
C LEU A 365 -14.08 -38.76 29.90
N ASN A 366 -15.10 -39.34 29.26
CA ASN A 366 -15.53 -40.72 29.54
C ASN A 366 -14.78 -41.77 28.70
N ASP A 367 -13.93 -41.36 27.77
CA ASP A 367 -13.11 -42.24 26.92
C ASP A 367 -11.64 -41.99 27.21
N VAL A 368 -11.19 -42.46 28.36
CA VAL A 368 -9.82 -42.24 28.85
C VAL A 368 -9.11 -43.55 29.17
N TYR A 369 -7.81 -43.54 29.11
CA TYR A 369 -6.89 -44.65 29.28
C TYR A 369 -5.81 -44.30 30.28
N SER A 370 -5.26 -45.28 30.99
CA SER A 370 -4.13 -45.10 31.90
C SER A 370 -2.78 -45.16 31.22
N ASP A 371 -2.71 -45.48 29.93
CA ASP A 371 -1.47 -45.58 29.15
C ASP A 371 -1.61 -44.86 27.81
N ALA A 372 -0.47 -44.32 27.31
CA ALA A 372 -0.41 -43.56 26.08
C ALA A 372 -0.67 -44.39 24.78
N ALA A 373 -0.63 -45.72 24.88
CA ALA A 373 -0.95 -46.63 23.78
C ALA A 373 -2.45 -46.90 23.67
N LEU A 374 -3.25 -46.33 24.57
CA LEU A 374 -4.72 -46.50 24.65
C LEU A 374 -5.13 -47.97 24.74
N THR A 375 -4.38 -48.80 25.52
CA THR A 375 -4.62 -50.22 25.65
C THR A 375 -5.39 -50.57 26.91
N THR A 376 -5.25 -49.76 27.97
CA THR A 376 -5.85 -49.98 29.28
C THR A 376 -6.91 -48.93 29.56
N ALA A 377 -8.17 -49.23 29.33
CA ALA A 377 -9.26 -48.31 29.64
C ALA A 377 -9.25 -47.92 31.13
N SER A 378 -9.55 -46.67 31.39
CA SER A 378 -9.57 -46.10 32.74
C SER A 378 -10.85 -45.28 32.95
N ASN A 379 -11.09 -44.85 34.17
CA ASN A 379 -12.18 -43.95 34.51
C ASN A 379 -11.62 -42.75 35.29
N ILE A 380 -11.87 -41.56 34.80
CA ILE A 380 -11.43 -40.30 35.42
C ILE A 380 -12.40 -39.85 36.55
N ASP A 381 -13.55 -40.53 36.66
CA ASP A 381 -14.61 -40.27 37.63
C ASP A 381 -15.21 -41.61 38.13
N ALA A 382 -14.40 -42.37 38.87
CA ALA A 382 -14.79 -43.72 39.35
C ALA A 382 -15.97 -43.69 40.35
N ASN A 383 -16.13 -42.57 41.06
CA ASN A 383 -17.19 -42.39 42.04
C ASN A 383 -18.49 -41.80 41.45
N SER A 384 -18.44 -41.36 40.19
CA SER A 384 -19.55 -40.69 39.49
C SER A 384 -20.07 -39.44 40.20
N ASP A 385 -19.15 -38.69 40.84
CA ASP A 385 -19.43 -37.46 41.57
C ASP A 385 -18.70 -36.23 40.98
N ALA A 386 -17.96 -36.41 39.87
CA ALA A 386 -17.32 -35.30 39.15
C ALA A 386 -18.34 -34.37 38.48
N THR A 387 -18.08 -33.09 38.54
CA THR A 387 -18.93 -32.07 37.92
C THR A 387 -18.10 -31.06 37.15
N GLY A 388 -18.65 -30.55 36.06
CA GLY A 388 -17.95 -29.66 35.14
C GLY A 388 -16.94 -30.43 34.31
N GLY A 389 -15.85 -29.74 33.93
CA GLY A 389 -14.79 -30.29 33.10
C GLY A 389 -15.09 -30.09 31.61
N ALA A 390 -14.39 -29.15 31.01
CA ALA A 390 -14.51 -28.90 29.57
C ALA A 390 -13.15 -28.55 28.95
N LEU A 391 -12.91 -29.17 27.81
CA LEU A 391 -11.70 -28.99 27.02
C LEU A 391 -12.04 -28.45 25.63
N GLU A 392 -11.26 -27.52 25.14
CA GLU A 392 -11.37 -26.99 23.78
C GLU A 392 -10.11 -27.37 23.00
N VAL A 393 -10.28 -28.07 21.88
CA VAL A 393 -9.19 -28.42 20.96
C VAL A 393 -9.08 -27.31 19.92
N ILE A 394 -7.91 -26.70 19.80
CA ILE A 394 -7.67 -25.63 18.82
C ILE A 394 -7.32 -26.26 17.48
N ILE A 395 -8.17 -26.01 16.48
CA ILE A 395 -7.97 -26.51 15.11
C ILE A 395 -6.91 -25.64 14.42
N PRO A 396 -5.87 -26.23 13.80
CA PRO A 396 -4.84 -25.51 13.07
C PRO A 396 -5.40 -24.90 11.77
N PRO A 397 -4.65 -23.98 11.11
CA PRO A 397 -5.00 -23.52 9.78
C PRO A 397 -4.89 -24.66 8.76
N GLN A 398 -5.52 -24.49 7.60
CA GLN A 398 -5.44 -25.46 6.51
C GLN A 398 -3.97 -25.70 6.10
N GLY A 399 -3.60 -26.96 5.95
CA GLY A 399 -2.21 -27.37 5.69
C GLY A 399 -1.32 -27.44 6.93
N GLY A 400 -1.81 -27.00 8.10
CA GLY A 400 -1.07 -26.98 9.36
C GLY A 400 -0.32 -25.67 9.63
N HIS A 401 0.11 -25.46 10.85
CA HIS A 401 0.83 -24.25 11.26
C HIS A 401 2.18 -24.09 10.53
N GLY A 402 2.36 -22.97 9.83
CA GLY A 402 3.55 -22.62 9.07
C GLY A 402 3.47 -23.02 7.59
N LYS A 403 2.36 -23.57 7.11
CA LYS A 403 2.22 -24.02 5.71
C LYS A 403 2.15 -22.84 4.75
N ASP A 404 1.29 -21.90 5.00
CA ASP A 404 1.10 -20.69 4.21
C ASP A 404 1.13 -19.45 5.13
N PRO A 405 2.27 -18.78 5.27
CA PRO A 405 2.38 -17.64 6.14
C PRO A 405 1.53 -16.44 5.67
N VAL A 406 1.19 -16.33 4.38
CA VAL A 406 0.34 -15.27 3.85
C VAL A 406 -1.09 -15.45 4.33
N GLU A 407 -1.63 -16.66 4.18
CA GLU A 407 -2.98 -16.99 4.63
C GLU A 407 -3.07 -16.97 6.17
N GLU A 408 -2.08 -17.57 6.86
CA GLU A 408 -2.09 -17.70 8.31
C GLU A 408 -1.98 -16.37 9.07
N LEU A 409 -1.22 -15.40 8.55
CA LEU A 409 -1.05 -14.09 9.19
C LEU A 409 -2.03 -13.04 8.67
N GLY A 410 -2.84 -13.35 7.67
CA GLY A 410 -3.83 -12.45 7.10
C GLY A 410 -3.23 -11.43 6.13
N GLY A 411 -2.39 -11.87 5.21
CA GLY A 411 -1.69 -11.08 4.20
C GLY A 411 -2.58 -10.51 3.10
N LYS A 412 -3.60 -9.75 3.48
CA LYS A 412 -4.51 -9.03 2.56
C LYS A 412 -3.99 -7.68 2.09
N ARG A 413 -2.78 -7.33 2.47
CA ARG A 413 -2.10 -6.09 2.06
C ARG A 413 -0.84 -6.42 1.31
N VAL A 414 -0.58 -5.62 0.29
CA VAL A 414 0.61 -5.71 -0.55
C VAL A 414 1.37 -4.39 -0.45
N MET A 415 2.66 -4.46 -0.14
CA MET A 415 3.55 -3.31 -0.18
C MET A 415 4.33 -3.30 -1.48
N ILE A 416 4.30 -2.18 -2.17
CA ILE A 416 5.09 -1.87 -3.34
C ILE A 416 6.20 -0.92 -2.89
N ASN A 417 7.46 -1.26 -3.13
CA ASN A 417 8.60 -0.38 -2.88
C ASN A 417 9.14 0.11 -4.22
N THR A 418 9.09 1.41 -4.44
CA THR A 418 9.70 2.04 -5.61
C THR A 418 10.84 2.93 -5.16
N ARG A 419 12.07 2.59 -5.57
CA ARG A 419 13.25 3.41 -5.32
C ARG A 419 13.46 4.36 -6.50
N LEU A 420 13.41 5.65 -6.23
CA LEU A 420 13.77 6.69 -7.18
C LEU A 420 15.25 7.03 -6.98
N THR A 421 16.04 6.75 -7.99
CA THR A 421 17.46 7.12 -8.05
C THR A 421 17.62 8.20 -9.11
N TYR A 422 18.33 9.24 -8.76
CA TYR A 422 18.63 10.34 -9.67
C TYR A 422 20.09 10.20 -10.08
N ASP A 423 20.34 9.56 -11.22
CA ASP A 423 21.69 9.54 -11.79
C ASP A 423 21.90 10.79 -12.63
N GLU A 424 22.98 11.50 -12.31
CA GLU A 424 23.37 12.74 -12.98
C GLU A 424 23.62 12.43 -14.48
N GLY A 425 22.71 12.86 -15.34
CA GLY A 425 22.84 12.71 -16.79
C GLY A 425 21.99 11.67 -17.48
N GLU A 426 21.44 10.68 -16.78
CA GLU A 426 20.58 9.62 -17.36
C GLU A 426 19.15 9.63 -16.81
N GLY A 427 18.79 10.62 -15.99
CA GLY A 427 17.58 10.58 -15.19
C GLY A 427 16.30 10.73 -15.98
N ASP A 428 15.51 9.66 -16.00
CA ASP A 428 14.09 9.72 -16.30
C ASP A 428 13.33 10.55 -15.24
N PHE A 429 13.93 10.72 -14.06
CA PHE A 429 13.41 11.50 -12.96
C PHE A 429 14.17 12.82 -12.83
N PRO A 430 13.52 13.99 -13.04
CA PRO A 430 14.17 15.27 -12.84
C PRO A 430 14.50 15.51 -11.36
N THR A 431 15.76 15.85 -11.08
CA THR A 431 16.27 16.05 -9.71
C THR A 431 15.75 17.33 -9.04
N ASP A 432 15.42 18.33 -9.82
CA ASP A 432 15.09 19.67 -9.34
C ASP A 432 13.58 19.88 -9.10
N ASN A 433 12.78 18.83 -9.31
CA ASN A 433 11.33 18.92 -9.16
C ASN A 433 10.84 18.29 -7.87
N ASP A 434 9.94 18.98 -7.19
CA ASP A 434 9.12 18.42 -6.16
C ASP A 434 7.82 17.85 -6.79
N PHE A 435 7.74 16.56 -7.00
CA PHE A 435 6.49 15.96 -7.44
C PHE A 435 5.47 15.96 -6.30
N ARG A 436 4.21 16.19 -6.64
CA ARG A 436 3.08 16.28 -5.68
C ARG A 436 2.04 15.21 -5.87
N ARG A 437 2.15 14.41 -6.92
CA ARG A 437 1.24 13.31 -7.24
C ARG A 437 2.02 12.05 -7.51
N ILE A 438 1.53 10.94 -6.99
CA ILE A 438 2.01 9.60 -7.30
C ILE A 438 0.84 8.70 -7.64
N GLY A 439 1.10 7.65 -8.37
CA GLY A 439 0.07 6.67 -8.66
C GLY A 439 0.61 5.39 -9.29
N LEU A 440 -0.34 4.51 -9.63
CA LEU A 440 -0.08 3.27 -10.33
C LEU A 440 -0.86 3.25 -11.64
N LEU A 441 -0.14 3.03 -12.74
CA LEU A 441 -0.67 2.87 -14.08
C LEU A 441 -0.46 1.43 -14.54
N ARG A 442 -1.52 0.79 -15.01
CA ARG A 442 -1.52 -0.57 -15.53
C ARG A 442 -1.58 -0.55 -17.05
N ASP A 443 -0.72 -1.34 -17.69
CA ASP A 443 -0.72 -1.64 -19.13
C ASP A 443 -0.74 -0.40 -20.06
N PRO A 444 0.17 0.61 -19.88
CA PRO A 444 0.27 1.71 -20.82
C PRO A 444 0.87 1.24 -22.15
N TYR A 445 0.55 1.97 -23.22
CA TYR A 445 1.16 1.75 -24.53
C TYR A 445 2.38 2.64 -24.75
N ASN A 446 3.29 2.19 -25.59
CA ASN A 446 4.34 3.04 -26.12
C ASN A 446 3.74 4.17 -26.97
N TYR A 447 4.37 5.33 -26.98
CA TYR A 447 3.91 6.47 -27.75
C TYR A 447 3.67 6.13 -29.22
N ASN A 448 2.54 6.56 -29.76
CA ASN A 448 2.08 6.30 -31.13
C ASN A 448 2.11 4.83 -31.55
N SER A 449 1.85 3.92 -30.62
CA SER A 449 1.83 2.47 -30.83
C SER A 449 0.62 1.85 -30.13
N THR A 450 0.30 0.62 -30.51
CA THR A 450 -0.64 -0.26 -29.79
C THR A 450 0.10 -1.34 -28.99
N ASP A 451 1.42 -1.29 -28.96
CA ASP A 451 2.23 -2.20 -28.17
C ASP A 451 2.39 -1.70 -26.75
N PHE A 452 2.34 -2.62 -25.80
CA PHE A 452 2.54 -2.28 -24.40
C PHE A 452 3.93 -1.74 -24.12
N ALA A 453 4.01 -0.76 -23.22
CA ALA A 453 5.29 -0.29 -22.71
C ALA A 453 5.93 -1.39 -21.84
N THR A 454 7.22 -1.66 -22.07
CA THR A 454 7.96 -2.71 -21.36
C THR A 454 9.27 -2.22 -20.74
N ALA A 455 9.72 -0.99 -21.05
CA ALA A 455 10.92 -0.41 -20.49
C ALA A 455 10.82 -0.22 -18.97
N ASP A 456 11.94 -0.29 -18.27
CA ASP A 456 11.97 -0.14 -16.80
C ASP A 456 11.65 1.28 -16.35
N ASN A 457 12.10 2.28 -17.11
CA ASN A 457 11.81 3.69 -16.88
C ASN A 457 11.27 4.30 -18.17
N LEU A 458 10.30 5.21 -18.03
CA LEU A 458 9.65 5.89 -19.15
C LEU A 458 9.47 7.38 -18.82
N SER A 459 9.77 8.24 -19.79
CA SER A 459 9.47 9.67 -19.72
C SER A 459 8.05 9.92 -20.25
N ALA A 460 7.23 10.60 -19.46
CA ALA A 460 5.91 11.03 -19.89
C ALA A 460 5.91 12.48 -20.45
N THR A 461 7.06 13.16 -20.42
CA THR A 461 7.18 14.54 -20.86
C THR A 461 7.82 14.65 -22.22
N PRO A 462 7.29 15.49 -23.13
CA PRO A 462 8.00 15.91 -24.32
C PRO A 462 9.21 16.78 -23.97
N ALA A 463 10.17 16.88 -24.90
CA ALA A 463 11.35 17.70 -24.70
C ALA A 463 11.78 18.45 -25.96
N LEU A 464 12.48 19.58 -25.74
CA LEU A 464 13.15 20.36 -26.78
C LEU A 464 14.66 20.27 -26.57
N LYS A 465 15.38 19.94 -27.63
CA LYS A 465 16.83 20.20 -27.74
C LYS A 465 16.99 21.58 -28.29
N VAL A 466 17.47 22.52 -27.48
CA VAL A 466 17.60 23.90 -27.89
C VAL A 466 19.05 24.28 -28.10
N GLN A 467 19.25 25.37 -28.84
CA GLN A 467 20.55 25.97 -29.11
C GLN A 467 20.48 27.49 -28.89
N SER A 468 21.64 28.12 -28.78
CA SER A 468 21.73 29.57 -28.59
C SER A 468 20.92 30.08 -27.39
N ALA A 469 20.88 29.29 -26.31
CA ALA A 469 20.23 29.72 -25.08
C ALA A 469 20.93 30.96 -24.51
N SER A 470 20.17 32.03 -24.23
CA SER A 470 20.68 33.27 -23.65
C SER A 470 20.90 33.20 -22.14
N GLY A 471 20.34 32.20 -21.49
CA GLY A 471 20.44 31.93 -20.06
C GLY A 471 19.69 30.65 -19.71
N ASP A 472 19.60 30.34 -18.42
CA ASP A 472 18.88 29.18 -17.93
C ASP A 472 17.36 29.43 -17.87
N PHE A 473 16.56 28.43 -18.20
CA PHE A 473 15.13 28.43 -17.97
C PHE A 473 14.83 27.97 -16.55
N PHE A 474 13.78 28.52 -15.96
CA PHE A 474 13.38 28.14 -14.60
C PHE A 474 12.32 27.04 -14.62
N VAL A 475 12.43 26.09 -13.71
CA VAL A 475 11.38 25.12 -13.46
C VAL A 475 10.10 25.85 -13.07
N ASP A 476 8.94 25.32 -13.49
CA ASP A 476 7.59 25.88 -13.30
C ASP A 476 7.30 27.20 -14.04
N GLU A 477 8.21 27.75 -14.83
CA GLU A 477 7.88 28.91 -15.66
C GLU A 477 7.10 28.53 -16.93
N GLU A 478 6.23 29.42 -17.39
CA GLU A 478 5.61 29.29 -18.72
C GLU A 478 6.64 29.65 -19.79
N ILE A 479 6.79 28.76 -20.77
CA ILE A 479 7.53 29.03 -22.00
C ILE A 479 6.57 29.19 -23.17
N SER A 480 6.95 30.01 -24.14
CA SER A 480 6.16 30.24 -25.34
C SER A 480 7.02 30.34 -26.60
N GLN A 481 6.43 29.91 -27.73
CA GLN A 481 7.00 30.05 -29.06
C GLN A 481 5.91 30.50 -30.03
N THR A 482 6.09 31.66 -30.64
CA THR A 482 5.17 32.15 -31.67
C THR A 482 5.72 31.87 -33.05
N TYR A 483 4.94 31.20 -33.90
CA TYR A 483 5.35 30.82 -35.26
C TYR A 483 4.14 30.85 -36.22
N THR A 484 4.41 30.71 -37.50
CA THR A 484 3.37 30.70 -38.52
C THR A 484 3.00 29.27 -38.92
N LEU A 485 1.74 28.89 -38.72
CA LEU A 485 1.17 27.61 -39.13
C LEU A 485 0.02 27.83 -40.12
N ASN A 486 0.14 27.30 -41.34
CA ASN A 486 -0.86 27.45 -42.40
C ASN A 486 -1.26 28.92 -42.67
N GLY A 487 -0.29 29.85 -42.57
CA GLY A 487 -0.53 31.28 -42.80
C GLY A 487 -1.15 32.05 -41.63
N GLN A 488 -1.36 31.38 -40.48
CA GLN A 488 -1.85 31.99 -39.24
C GLN A 488 -0.73 32.06 -38.22
N SER A 489 -0.64 33.16 -37.47
CA SER A 489 0.26 33.26 -36.32
C SER A 489 -0.35 32.51 -35.15
N VAL A 490 0.37 31.49 -34.65
CA VAL A 490 -0.02 30.68 -33.49
C VAL A 490 1.08 30.75 -32.43
N THR A 491 0.69 30.49 -31.17
CA THR A 491 1.66 30.47 -30.07
C THR A 491 1.54 29.12 -29.34
N ALA A 492 2.60 28.33 -29.38
CA ALA A 492 2.78 27.20 -28.50
C ALA A 492 3.14 27.69 -27.10
N LYS A 493 2.53 27.12 -26.07
CA LYS A 493 2.80 27.43 -24.66
C LYS A 493 2.99 26.13 -23.91
N ALA A 494 3.81 26.15 -22.87
CA ALA A 494 4.03 25.01 -21.98
C ALA A 494 4.58 25.49 -20.63
N THR A 495 4.58 24.62 -19.62
CA THR A 495 5.32 24.85 -18.38
C THR A 495 6.57 23.98 -18.37
N VAL A 496 7.69 24.56 -17.92
CA VAL A 496 8.98 23.86 -17.81
C VAL A 496 8.92 22.85 -16.68
N VAL A 497 9.24 21.60 -16.99
CA VAL A 497 9.40 20.51 -16.01
C VAL A 497 10.86 20.44 -15.56
N SER A 498 11.80 20.50 -16.47
CA SER A 498 13.22 20.56 -16.15
C SER A 498 14.03 21.28 -17.22
N TRP A 499 15.11 21.89 -16.81
CA TRP A 499 16.10 22.50 -17.67
C TRP A 499 17.46 21.92 -17.37
N LYS A 500 18.12 21.37 -18.37
CA LYS A 500 19.49 20.92 -18.29
C LYS A 500 20.33 21.74 -19.27
N GLY A 501 20.96 22.80 -18.78
CA GLY A 501 21.81 23.67 -19.54
C GLY A 501 23.23 23.10 -19.70
N THR A 502 24.24 23.75 -19.12
CA THR A 502 25.62 23.27 -19.09
C THR A 502 25.96 22.74 -17.71
N VAL A 503 26.30 21.45 -17.63
CA VAL A 503 26.69 20.75 -16.39
C VAL A 503 28.11 20.22 -16.58
N ASP A 504 29.02 20.51 -15.65
CA ASP A 504 30.43 20.07 -15.66
C ASP A 504 31.17 20.34 -16.99
N GLY A 505 30.86 21.46 -17.63
CA GLY A 505 31.44 21.83 -18.91
C GLY A 505 30.85 21.15 -20.14
N VAL A 506 29.86 20.28 -19.96
CA VAL A 506 29.09 19.62 -21.04
C VAL A 506 27.79 20.39 -21.26
N THR A 507 27.53 20.80 -22.49
CA THR A 507 26.32 21.54 -22.86
C THR A 507 25.25 20.56 -23.34
N TYR A 508 24.19 20.42 -22.57
CA TYR A 508 23.02 19.59 -22.90
C TYR A 508 21.93 20.40 -23.59
N ASN A 509 21.52 21.52 -23.03
CA ASN A 509 20.46 22.39 -23.53
C ASN A 509 19.15 21.60 -23.82
N ILE A 510 18.71 20.82 -22.85
CA ILE A 510 17.49 20.04 -22.92
C ILE A 510 16.43 20.69 -22.02
N LEU A 511 15.27 20.95 -22.60
CA LEU A 511 14.13 21.54 -21.92
C LEU A 511 12.97 20.55 -21.97
N LYS A 512 12.67 19.89 -20.83
CA LYS A 512 11.48 19.05 -20.68
C LYS A 512 10.31 19.93 -20.26
N TYR A 513 9.13 19.68 -20.82
CA TYR A 513 7.96 20.51 -20.58
C TYR A 513 6.69 19.67 -20.58
N PHE A 514 5.60 20.24 -20.09
CA PHE A 514 4.27 19.69 -20.32
C PHE A 514 3.33 20.74 -20.91
N GLN A 515 2.32 20.25 -21.65
CA GLN A 515 1.22 21.05 -22.19
C GLN A 515 -0.09 20.50 -21.68
N SER A 516 -0.99 21.39 -21.27
CA SER A 516 -2.35 20.99 -20.89
C SER A 516 -3.40 21.91 -21.55
N PRO A 517 -4.55 21.37 -21.93
CA PRO A 517 -5.61 22.14 -22.62
C PRO A 517 -6.21 23.26 -21.78
N ASP A 518 -6.10 23.17 -20.45
CA ASP A 518 -6.64 24.16 -19.52
C ASP A 518 -5.78 25.43 -19.38
N ARG A 519 -4.48 25.38 -19.74
CA ARG A 519 -3.52 26.46 -19.52
C ARG A 519 -2.77 26.92 -20.77
N HIS A 520 -2.38 25.97 -21.61
CA HIS A 520 -1.41 26.20 -22.67
C HIS A 520 -2.06 26.36 -24.03
N THR A 521 -3.21 27.04 -24.06
CA THR A 521 -3.94 27.27 -25.32
C THR A 521 -3.63 28.62 -25.92
N HIS A 522 -3.71 28.67 -27.25
CA HIS A 522 -3.86 29.89 -28.02
C HIS A 522 -5.20 29.80 -28.78
N ASN A 523 -6.13 30.72 -28.47
CA ASN A 523 -7.49 30.70 -29.02
C ASN A 523 -8.23 29.35 -28.79
N GLY A 524 -8.03 28.75 -27.58
CA GLY A 524 -8.67 27.50 -27.20
C GLY A 524 -8.05 26.22 -27.79
N VAL A 525 -6.89 26.32 -28.45
CA VAL A 525 -6.17 25.19 -29.06
C VAL A 525 -4.75 25.09 -28.49
N VAL A 526 -4.34 23.90 -28.09
CA VAL A 526 -2.94 23.61 -27.73
C VAL A 526 -2.14 23.40 -29.02
N TYR A 527 -1.08 24.16 -29.20
CA TYR A 527 -0.19 24.03 -30.35
C TYR A 527 1.14 23.38 -29.92
N PRO A 528 1.67 22.40 -30.68
CA PRO A 528 2.98 21.85 -30.42
C PRO A 528 4.07 22.88 -30.71
N PHE A 529 5.24 22.72 -30.07
CA PHE A 529 6.43 23.52 -30.43
C PHE A 529 6.90 23.19 -31.85
N SER A 530 7.36 24.20 -32.54
CA SER A 530 7.93 24.09 -33.90
C SER A 530 9.46 23.92 -33.83
N ASN A 531 10.00 23.10 -34.70
CA ASN A 531 11.45 23.01 -34.91
C ASN A 531 11.99 24.04 -35.87
N GLY A 532 11.20 25.07 -36.20
CA GLY A 532 11.65 26.23 -36.98
C GLY A 532 12.67 27.12 -36.23
N SER A 533 13.02 28.22 -36.87
CA SER A 533 13.97 29.22 -36.28
C SER A 533 13.31 30.16 -35.27
N ASP A 534 12.02 29.95 -34.97
CA ASP A 534 11.27 30.79 -34.05
C ASP A 534 11.74 30.62 -32.61
N THR A 535 11.80 31.73 -31.89
CA THR A 535 12.35 31.78 -30.53
C THR A 535 11.39 31.17 -29.50
N VAL A 536 11.92 30.30 -28.67
CA VAL A 536 11.30 29.86 -27.41
C VAL A 536 11.72 30.84 -26.33
N SER A 537 10.76 31.38 -25.59
CA SER A 537 11.00 32.42 -24.56
C SER A 537 10.43 31.97 -23.21
N GLY A 538 11.22 32.13 -22.14
CA GLY A 538 10.78 31.94 -20.75
C GLY A 538 10.06 33.18 -20.24
N GLY A 539 8.93 32.96 -19.54
CA GLY A 539 8.11 34.07 -19.03
C GLY A 539 8.70 34.77 -17.81
N THR A 540 9.42 34.04 -16.98
CA THR A 540 10.01 34.53 -15.72
C THR A 540 11.51 34.74 -15.87
N SER A 541 12.23 33.78 -16.42
CA SER A 541 13.68 33.85 -16.65
C SER A 541 14.05 34.86 -17.70
N LEU A 542 13.13 35.19 -18.60
CA LEU A 542 13.39 35.97 -19.81
C LEU A 542 14.45 35.35 -20.73
N SER A 543 14.79 34.10 -20.48
CA SER A 543 15.73 33.35 -21.31
C SER A 543 15.10 33.06 -22.67
N THR A 544 15.93 33.05 -23.69
CA THR A 544 15.51 32.78 -25.07
C THR A 544 16.42 31.73 -25.69
N ALA A 545 15.84 30.87 -26.52
CA ALA A 545 16.56 29.83 -27.25
C ALA A 545 15.83 29.51 -28.57
N THR A 546 16.47 28.78 -29.46
CA THR A 546 15.83 28.22 -30.65
C THR A 546 15.94 26.71 -30.63
N VAL A 547 14.95 26.01 -31.21
CA VAL A 547 15.03 24.55 -31.32
C VAL A 547 16.14 24.16 -32.29
N ASN A 548 16.97 23.20 -31.91
CA ASN A 548 18.04 22.70 -32.76
C ASN A 548 17.47 21.69 -33.78
N SER A 549 16.92 22.20 -34.85
CA SER A 549 16.22 21.40 -35.87
C SER A 549 17.11 20.39 -36.61
N THR A 550 18.41 20.45 -36.47
CA THR A 550 19.37 19.53 -37.10
C THR A 550 19.80 18.41 -36.13
N TYR A 551 19.43 18.52 -34.85
CA TYR A 551 19.83 17.53 -33.84
C TYR A 551 18.95 16.30 -33.89
N ASN A 552 19.59 15.13 -34.02
CA ASN A 552 19.00 13.84 -33.88
C ASN A 552 19.85 13.02 -32.91
N THR A 553 19.23 12.35 -31.96
CA THR A 553 19.96 11.45 -31.06
C THR A 553 20.56 10.30 -31.87
N PRO A 554 21.84 9.95 -31.68
CA PRO A 554 22.45 8.83 -32.36
C PRO A 554 21.69 7.52 -32.09
N GLY A 555 21.54 6.67 -33.09
CA GLY A 555 20.76 5.44 -33.01
C GLY A 555 21.20 4.55 -31.83
N GLY A 556 20.23 4.12 -31.03
CA GLY A 556 20.43 3.28 -29.84
C GLY A 556 20.94 4.03 -28.60
N GLN A 557 20.96 5.35 -28.62
CA GLN A 557 21.34 6.20 -27.48
C GLN A 557 20.19 7.11 -27.08
N THR A 558 20.25 7.65 -25.89
CA THR A 558 19.38 8.72 -25.38
C THR A 558 20.23 9.95 -25.05
N ASP A 559 19.64 11.13 -25.06
CA ASP A 559 20.26 12.36 -24.57
C ASP A 559 19.32 12.96 -23.50
N GLY A 560 19.76 12.96 -22.24
CA GLY A 560 18.92 13.34 -21.11
C GLY A 560 17.72 12.41 -20.90
N GLY A 561 17.85 11.12 -21.23
CA GLY A 561 16.82 10.10 -21.10
C GLY A 561 15.76 10.11 -22.21
N VAL A 562 15.91 10.90 -23.28
CA VAL A 562 14.94 11.00 -24.39
C VAL A 562 15.61 10.87 -25.75
N ILE A 563 14.81 10.49 -26.75
CA ILE A 563 15.27 10.37 -28.16
C ILE A 563 14.74 11.58 -28.93
N PHE A 564 15.68 12.37 -29.49
CA PHE A 564 15.35 13.53 -30.31
C PHE A 564 15.31 13.20 -31.80
N ALA A 565 14.31 13.73 -32.47
CA ALA A 565 14.24 13.82 -33.92
C ALA A 565 14.06 15.29 -34.32
N SER A 566 15.04 15.84 -35.06
CA SER A 566 15.03 17.25 -35.46
C SER A 566 14.82 18.24 -34.28
N GLY A 567 15.44 17.92 -33.14
CA GLY A 567 15.39 18.76 -31.93
C GLY A 567 14.12 18.62 -31.08
N LEU A 568 13.17 17.77 -31.47
CA LEU A 568 11.95 17.50 -30.73
C LEU A 568 11.99 16.07 -30.20
N ALA A 569 11.53 15.84 -28.98
CA ALA A 569 11.30 14.53 -28.42
C ALA A 569 9.84 14.41 -27.93
N ASN A 570 9.22 13.29 -28.26
CA ASN A 570 7.88 12.95 -27.78
C ASN A 570 7.95 12.24 -26.43
N PRO A 571 6.86 12.18 -25.66
CA PRO A 571 6.73 11.25 -24.55
C PRO A 571 7.00 9.80 -25.00
N GLU A 572 7.38 8.93 -24.10
CA GLU A 572 7.60 7.50 -24.42
C GLU A 572 6.32 6.69 -24.23
N ILE A 573 5.32 7.24 -23.53
CA ILE A 573 4.00 6.62 -23.34
C ILE A 573 2.93 7.32 -24.16
N GLU A 574 1.94 6.55 -24.61
CA GLU A 574 0.73 7.08 -25.23
C GLU A 574 -0.21 7.64 -24.17
N GLY A 575 -0.60 8.90 -24.29
CA GLY A 575 -1.55 9.54 -23.38
C GLY A 575 -2.91 8.83 -23.38
N ASN A 576 -3.51 8.71 -22.21
CA ASN A 576 -4.80 8.05 -22.00
C ASN A 576 -4.83 6.55 -22.37
N SER A 577 -3.67 5.90 -22.41
CA SER A 577 -3.55 4.45 -22.56
C SER A 577 -3.36 3.76 -21.21
N GLY A 578 -3.81 2.51 -21.10
CA GLY A 578 -3.78 1.76 -19.84
C GLY A 578 -4.80 2.26 -18.82
N ASP A 579 -4.71 1.75 -17.59
CA ASP A 579 -5.63 2.05 -16.50
C ASP A 579 -4.90 2.64 -15.29
N ILE A 580 -5.31 3.80 -14.85
CA ILE A 580 -4.88 4.38 -13.58
C ILE A 580 -5.63 3.67 -12.46
N ILE A 581 -4.93 2.88 -11.64
CA ILE A 581 -5.54 2.07 -10.57
C ILE A 581 -5.34 2.63 -9.17
N TYR A 582 -4.42 3.58 -9.01
CA TYR A 582 -4.16 4.27 -7.75
C TYR A 582 -3.68 5.68 -7.98
N ILE A 583 -4.14 6.61 -7.17
CA ILE A 583 -3.75 8.02 -7.20
C ILE A 583 -3.62 8.51 -5.76
N GLU A 584 -2.53 9.21 -5.47
CA GLU A 584 -2.31 9.90 -4.20
C GLU A 584 -1.71 11.27 -4.45
N ASN A 585 -2.31 12.29 -3.83
CA ASN A 585 -1.75 13.63 -3.79
C ASN A 585 -0.87 13.77 -2.53
N ARG A 586 0.37 14.24 -2.70
CA ARG A 586 1.38 14.35 -1.65
C ARG A 586 1.84 15.79 -1.45
N ARG A 587 2.39 16.07 -0.27
CA ARG A 587 3.08 17.33 -0.04
C ARG A 587 4.29 17.46 -0.95
N ALA A 588 4.55 18.67 -1.42
CA ALA A 588 5.81 18.99 -2.03
C ALA A 588 6.98 18.72 -1.07
N ILE A 589 8.01 18.09 -1.58
CA ILE A 589 9.24 17.78 -0.83
C ILE A 589 10.40 18.28 -1.69
N SER A 590 11.16 19.27 -1.18
CA SER A 590 12.40 19.68 -1.82
C SER A 590 13.43 18.56 -1.71
N ARG A 591 14.09 18.25 -2.82
CA ARG A 591 15.08 17.18 -2.93
C ARG A 591 16.46 17.78 -3.21
N ALA A 592 17.49 17.13 -2.65
CA ALA A 592 18.87 17.37 -3.08
C ALA A 592 19.14 16.60 -4.39
N SER A 593 20.08 17.07 -5.18
CA SER A 593 20.43 16.47 -6.48
C SER A 593 20.98 15.04 -6.41
N ASP A 594 21.43 14.60 -5.23
CA ASP A 594 21.99 13.28 -4.96
C ASP A 594 21.10 12.43 -4.03
N GLN A 595 19.88 12.88 -3.77
CA GLN A 595 18.96 12.20 -2.84
C GLN A 595 18.39 10.94 -3.46
N ILE A 596 18.44 9.83 -2.71
CA ILE A 596 17.71 8.59 -3.01
C ILE A 596 16.40 8.61 -2.23
N GLU A 597 15.30 8.29 -2.88
CA GLU A 597 13.98 8.24 -2.25
C GLU A 597 13.36 6.86 -2.43
N ASP A 598 12.97 6.25 -1.31
CA ASP A 598 12.19 5.01 -1.30
C ASP A 598 10.73 5.34 -0.98
N ILE A 599 9.84 5.05 -1.91
CA ILE A 599 8.40 5.20 -1.73
C ILE A 599 7.80 3.83 -1.48
N LYS A 600 7.22 3.65 -0.28
CA LYS A 600 6.54 2.44 0.12
C LYS A 600 5.03 2.67 0.07
N LEU A 601 4.37 2.06 -0.89
CA LEU A 601 2.92 2.11 -1.06
C LEU A 601 2.30 0.83 -0.53
N VAL A 602 1.32 0.93 0.36
CA VAL A 602 0.56 -0.23 0.87
C VAL A 602 -0.84 -0.21 0.31
N VAL A 603 -1.16 -1.22 -0.49
CA VAL A 603 -2.50 -1.44 -1.04
C VAL A 603 -3.20 -2.50 -0.20
N GLU A 604 -4.42 -2.22 0.28
CA GLU A 604 -5.29 -3.18 0.98
C GLU A 604 -6.42 -3.63 0.04
N PHE A 605 -6.60 -4.94 -0.08
CA PHE A 605 -7.60 -5.57 -0.92
C PHE A 605 -8.89 -5.89 -0.18
#